data_c4c7b6507edc50df4594beca0f16ca41
#
_entry.id   c4c7b6507edc50df4594beca0f16ca41
#
_cell.length_a   1.000
_cell.length_b   1.000
_cell.length_c   1.000
_cell.angle_alpha   90.00
_cell.angle_beta   90.00
_cell.angle_gamma   90.00
#
_symmetry.space_group_name_H-M   'P 1'
#
loop_
_entity.id
_entity.type
_entity.pdbx_description
1 polymer ?
#
loop_
_entity_poly.entity_id
_entity_poly.type
_entity_poly.pdbx_seq_one_letter_code
_entity_poly.pdbx_strand_id
1 'polypeptide(L)'
;MPRKERTHDATSTRITALYGRLYQLDQLNNATFTSGLAEMFGEANIEAFRQLALFARRRHVVDRDGQDVYLPHVNRMALPITFIHGARNACFKPESTERTLARLSQANGKQLYERHVIPGYGHIDCIFGKNAAVDVYPLIVAHLDKTATI
;
A
#
# COMPACT_ATOMS: atom_id res chain seq x y z
N MET A 1 -11.10 15.76 -22.53
CA MET A 1 -10.44 16.57 -21.52
C MET A 1 -11.23 16.73 -20.20
N PRO A 2 -11.78 15.71 -19.60
CA PRO A 2 -12.56 15.86 -18.35
C PRO A 2 -11.73 15.92 -17.08
N ARG A 3 -10.41 15.86 -17.15
CA ARG A 3 -9.58 15.53 -15.96
C ARG A 3 -8.87 16.71 -15.30
N LYS A 4 -8.84 17.88 -15.92
CA LYS A 4 -8.29 19.09 -15.27
C LYS A 4 -9.13 19.58 -14.09
N GLU A 5 -10.46 19.40 -14.16
CA GLU A 5 -11.37 19.82 -13.09
C GLU A 5 -11.23 18.96 -11.83
N ARG A 6 -10.90 17.68 -11.98
CA ARG A 6 -10.74 16.73 -10.86
C ARG A 6 -9.50 16.98 -9.99
N THR A 7 -8.48 17.62 -10.54
CA THR A 7 -7.25 17.92 -9.78
C THR A 7 -7.41 19.13 -8.85
N HIS A 8 -8.51 19.86 -8.94
CA HIS A 8 -8.80 21.05 -8.16
C HIS A 8 -9.83 20.82 -7.05
N ASP A 9 -10.29 19.60 -6.82
CA ASP A 9 -11.08 19.27 -5.65
C ASP A 9 -10.25 19.53 -4.39
N ALA A 10 -10.84 20.27 -3.42
CA ALA A 10 -10.18 20.62 -2.17
C ALA A 10 -9.72 19.38 -1.38
N THR A 11 -10.50 18.29 -1.41
CA THR A 11 -10.17 17.02 -0.75
C THR A 11 -8.98 16.36 -1.40
N SER A 12 -8.98 16.21 -2.72
CA SER A 12 -7.87 15.63 -3.49
C SER A 12 -6.58 16.43 -3.32
N THR A 13 -6.67 17.75 -3.29
CA THR A 13 -5.53 18.64 -3.08
C THR A 13 -4.93 18.47 -1.68
N ARG A 14 -5.77 18.39 -0.64
CA ARG A 14 -5.32 18.17 0.75
C ARG A 14 -4.69 16.79 0.93
N ILE A 15 -5.30 15.74 0.37
CA ILE A 15 -4.76 14.38 0.39
C ILE A 15 -3.38 14.35 -0.26
N THR A 16 -3.26 14.94 -1.46
CA THR A 16 -1.98 14.97 -2.20
C THR A 16 -0.92 15.79 -1.46
N ALA A 17 -1.30 16.88 -0.80
CA ALA A 17 -0.37 17.69 -0.03
C ALA A 17 0.17 16.96 1.23
N LEU A 18 -0.68 16.17 1.91
CA LEU A 18 -0.31 15.46 3.14
C LEU A 18 0.39 14.12 2.88
N TYR A 19 -0.11 13.35 1.92
CA TYR A 19 0.30 11.97 1.70
C TYR A 19 1.07 11.75 0.39
N GLY A 20 1.19 12.77 -0.46
CA GLY A 20 1.68 12.60 -1.82
C GLY A 20 0.64 11.94 -2.73
N ARG A 21 1.07 11.46 -3.89
CA ARG A 21 0.19 10.82 -4.88
C ARG A 21 -0.17 9.41 -4.45
N LEU A 22 -1.31 9.24 -3.80
CA LEU A 22 -1.80 7.95 -3.32
C LEU A 22 -2.49 7.10 -4.39
N TYR A 23 -2.97 7.69 -5.48
CA TYR A 23 -3.75 7.00 -6.51
C TYR A 23 -3.46 7.53 -7.91
N GLN A 24 -3.86 6.75 -8.91
CA GLN A 24 -3.84 7.17 -10.31
C GLN A 24 -5.25 7.64 -10.71
N LEU A 25 -5.35 8.84 -11.29
CA LEU A 25 -6.65 9.42 -11.66
C LEU A 25 -7.42 8.59 -12.68
N ASP A 26 -6.72 7.88 -13.55
CA ASP A 26 -7.30 6.99 -14.54
C ASP A 26 -7.82 5.68 -13.95
N GLN A 27 -7.47 5.37 -12.70
CA GLN A 27 -7.98 4.21 -11.97
C GLN A 27 -9.22 4.52 -11.11
N LEU A 28 -9.57 5.78 -10.88
CA LEU A 28 -10.75 6.14 -10.11
C LEU A 28 -11.97 6.40 -11.00
N ASN A 29 -13.14 5.93 -10.55
CA ASN A 29 -14.42 6.34 -11.12
C ASN A 29 -14.87 7.69 -10.52
N ASN A 30 -15.93 8.28 -11.12
CA ASN A 30 -16.41 9.58 -10.67
C ASN A 30 -16.93 9.57 -9.24
N ALA A 31 -17.68 8.55 -8.83
CA ALA A 31 -18.25 8.46 -7.50
C ALA A 31 -17.16 8.36 -6.42
N THR A 32 -16.15 7.51 -6.63
CA THR A 32 -15.01 7.40 -5.71
C THR A 32 -14.29 8.74 -5.59
N PHE A 33 -14.10 9.45 -6.71
CA PHE A 33 -13.38 10.73 -6.70
C PHE A 33 -14.17 11.86 -6.04
N THR A 34 -15.47 11.97 -6.30
CA THR A 34 -16.29 13.10 -5.85
C THR A 34 -16.78 12.98 -4.41
N SER A 35 -17.10 11.77 -3.96
CA SER A 35 -17.61 11.53 -2.61
C SER A 35 -16.77 10.53 -1.81
N GLY A 36 -16.37 9.41 -2.40
CA GLY A 36 -15.69 8.35 -1.69
C GLY A 36 -14.36 8.75 -1.05
N LEU A 37 -13.55 9.59 -1.71
CA LEU A 37 -12.28 10.05 -1.13
C LEU A 37 -12.48 10.83 0.17
N ALA A 38 -13.51 11.67 0.26
CA ALA A 38 -13.79 12.44 1.47
C ALA A 38 -14.20 11.55 2.64
N GLU A 39 -14.87 10.43 2.38
CA GLU A 39 -15.29 9.47 3.39
C GLU A 39 -14.15 8.53 3.83
N MET A 40 -13.17 8.29 2.96
CA MET A 40 -12.02 7.42 3.25
C MET A 40 -10.96 8.06 4.14
N PHE A 41 -10.89 9.38 4.19
CA PHE A 41 -9.87 10.11 4.93
C PHE A 41 -10.49 10.89 6.09
N GLY A 42 -10.17 10.44 7.31
CA GLY A 42 -10.54 11.10 8.55
C GLY A 42 -9.48 12.06 9.07
N GLU A 43 -9.47 12.28 10.38
CA GLU A 43 -8.49 13.13 11.05
C GLU A 43 -7.08 12.53 10.96
N ALA A 44 -6.11 13.39 10.67
CA ALA A 44 -4.71 13.00 10.60
C ALA A 44 -4.05 13.07 11.99
N ASN A 45 -3.42 12.00 12.42
CA ASN A 45 -2.66 11.95 13.67
C ASN A 45 -1.19 12.33 13.40
N ILE A 46 -0.72 13.42 14.00
CA ILE A 46 0.64 13.94 13.84
C ILE A 46 1.71 12.92 14.30
N GLU A 47 1.42 12.10 15.31
CA GLU A 47 2.36 11.09 15.79
C GLU A 47 2.54 9.97 14.75
N ALA A 48 1.51 9.63 13.97
CA ALA A 48 1.65 8.71 12.86
C ALA A 48 2.62 9.24 11.79
N PHE A 49 2.54 10.53 11.46
CA PHE A 49 3.50 11.16 10.53
C PHE A 49 4.93 11.20 11.07
N ARG A 50 5.09 11.46 12.37
CA ARG A 50 6.41 11.38 13.03
C ARG A 50 7.01 9.98 12.93
N GLN A 51 6.19 8.96 13.19
CA GLN A 51 6.59 7.56 13.08
C GLN A 51 6.96 7.18 11.64
N LEU A 52 6.16 7.61 10.65
CA LEU A 52 6.47 7.40 9.23
C LEU A 52 7.79 8.08 8.80
N ALA A 53 8.03 9.32 9.29
CA ALA A 53 9.28 10.02 9.04
C ALA A 53 10.49 9.29 9.66
N LEU A 54 10.29 8.67 10.84
CA LEU A 54 11.30 7.85 11.49
C LEU A 54 11.62 6.58 10.67
N PHE A 55 10.59 5.88 10.17
CA PHE A 55 10.75 4.73 9.26
C PHE A 55 11.52 5.11 7.99
N ALA A 56 11.21 6.25 7.39
CA ALA A 56 11.90 6.73 6.21
C ALA A 56 13.40 6.99 6.47
N ARG A 57 13.73 7.57 7.62
CA ARG A 57 15.13 7.83 8.03
C ARG A 57 15.88 6.53 8.34
N ARG A 58 15.26 5.60 9.05
CA ARG A 58 15.83 4.30 9.43
C ARG A 58 15.82 3.29 8.28
N ARG A 59 15.00 3.53 7.23
CA ARG A 59 14.80 2.64 6.09
C ARG A 59 14.20 1.27 6.44
N HIS A 60 13.59 1.15 7.61
CA HIS A 60 12.84 -0.01 8.08
C HIS A 60 11.93 0.39 9.24
N VAL A 61 11.05 -0.53 9.63
CA VAL A 61 10.11 -0.36 10.75
C VAL A 61 10.88 -0.43 12.07
N VAL A 62 10.63 0.56 12.93
CA VAL A 62 11.18 0.64 14.30
C VAL A 62 10.04 1.00 15.28
N ASP A 63 10.28 0.92 16.58
CA ASP A 63 9.31 1.39 17.56
C ASP A 63 9.26 2.93 17.61
N ARG A 64 8.41 3.48 18.49
CA ARG A 64 8.24 4.93 18.65
C ARG A 64 9.53 5.66 19.07
N ASP A 65 10.44 4.94 19.73
CA ASP A 65 11.71 5.47 20.24
C ASP A 65 12.86 5.24 19.25
N GLY A 66 12.56 4.68 18.08
CA GLY A 66 13.52 4.40 17.02
C GLY A 66 14.38 3.16 17.24
N GLN A 67 13.96 2.27 18.15
CA GLN A 67 14.65 1.03 18.43
C GLN A 67 14.25 -0.06 17.44
N ASP A 68 15.18 -0.92 17.11
CA ASP A 68 14.98 -2.05 16.16
C ASP A 68 14.40 -3.28 16.90
N VAL A 69 13.10 -3.22 17.20
CA VAL A 69 12.39 -4.27 17.94
C VAL A 69 11.63 -5.25 17.04
N TYR A 70 11.55 -4.98 15.73
CA TYR A 70 10.79 -5.83 14.79
C TYR A 70 11.71 -6.70 13.93
N LEU A 71 12.75 -6.12 13.33
CA LEU A 71 13.66 -6.85 12.43
C LEU A 71 14.39 -8.02 13.07
N PRO A 72 14.79 -8.00 14.36
CA PRO A 72 15.36 -9.17 15.00
C PRO A 72 14.41 -10.37 15.11
N HIS A 73 13.10 -10.12 14.92
CA HIS A 73 12.05 -11.12 15.09
C HIS A 73 11.29 -11.44 13.78
N VAL A 74 11.91 -11.23 12.62
CA VAL A 74 11.29 -11.54 11.31
C VAL A 74 10.91 -13.03 11.15
N ASN A 75 11.53 -13.92 11.91
CA ASN A 75 11.17 -15.34 11.98
C ASN A 75 9.75 -15.57 12.51
N ARG A 76 9.18 -14.64 13.28
CA ARG A 76 7.76 -14.68 13.72
C ARG A 76 6.77 -14.44 12.59
N MET A 77 7.23 -13.97 11.42
CA MET A 77 6.43 -13.77 10.21
C MET A 77 6.45 -15.02 9.31
N ALA A 78 6.71 -16.21 9.87
CA ALA A 78 6.67 -17.49 9.17
C ALA A 78 5.23 -17.96 8.91
N LEU A 79 4.49 -17.17 8.12
CA LEU A 79 3.12 -17.42 7.66
C LEU A 79 3.00 -17.03 6.19
N PRO A 80 2.00 -17.57 5.45
CA PRO A 80 1.77 -17.18 4.07
C PRO A 80 1.43 -15.70 3.93
N ILE A 81 2.17 -14.98 3.07
CA ILE A 81 1.91 -13.56 2.79
C ILE A 81 1.98 -13.32 1.29
N THR A 82 0.97 -12.68 0.74
CA THR A 82 0.97 -12.14 -0.62
C THR A 82 1.07 -10.62 -0.59
N PHE A 83 2.14 -10.09 -1.17
CA PHE A 83 2.35 -8.66 -1.35
C PHE A 83 1.73 -8.20 -2.67
N ILE A 84 0.82 -7.25 -2.61
CA ILE A 84 0.24 -6.59 -3.79
C ILE A 84 0.71 -5.14 -3.80
N HIS A 85 1.28 -4.70 -4.93
CA HIS A 85 1.86 -3.36 -5.04
C HIS A 85 1.56 -2.76 -6.40
N GLY A 86 1.05 -1.53 -6.44
CA GLY A 86 0.86 -0.82 -7.69
C GLY A 86 2.19 -0.35 -8.29
N ALA A 87 2.43 -0.65 -9.57
CA ALA A 87 3.67 -0.30 -10.26
C ALA A 87 3.94 1.21 -10.31
N ARG A 88 2.88 2.04 -10.24
CA ARG A 88 2.94 3.50 -10.25
C ARG A 88 2.75 4.12 -8.86
N ASN A 89 2.93 3.32 -7.80
CA ASN A 89 2.85 3.81 -6.43
C ASN A 89 3.98 4.81 -6.14
N ALA A 90 3.62 6.06 -5.91
CA ALA A 90 4.56 7.14 -5.62
C ALA A 90 4.71 7.41 -4.10
N CYS A 91 3.81 6.87 -3.28
CA CYS A 91 3.87 6.98 -1.83
C CYS A 91 4.90 6.00 -1.24
N PHE A 92 4.78 4.73 -1.63
CA PHE A 92 5.75 3.68 -1.30
C PHE A 92 6.25 3.04 -2.59
N LYS A 93 7.55 3.04 -2.81
CA LYS A 93 8.13 2.49 -4.04
C LYS A 93 8.01 0.96 -4.09
N PRO A 94 7.82 0.36 -5.28
CA PRO A 94 7.72 -1.10 -5.44
C PRO A 94 8.91 -1.89 -4.84
N GLU A 95 10.10 -1.28 -4.81
CA GLU A 95 11.29 -1.88 -4.19
C GLU A 95 11.13 -2.13 -2.69
N SER A 96 10.20 -1.46 -2.01
CA SER A 96 9.94 -1.69 -0.58
C SER A 96 9.40 -3.09 -0.31
N THR A 97 8.41 -3.54 -1.09
CA THR A 97 7.87 -4.91 -0.98
C THR A 97 8.83 -5.96 -1.48
N GLU A 98 9.66 -5.64 -2.48
CA GLU A 98 10.73 -6.54 -2.96
C GLU A 98 11.76 -6.83 -1.86
N ARG A 99 12.27 -5.79 -1.19
CA ARG A 99 13.21 -5.94 -0.08
C ARG A 99 12.60 -6.68 1.10
N THR A 100 11.33 -6.42 1.41
CA THR A 100 10.61 -7.12 2.48
C THR A 100 10.47 -8.60 2.14
N LEU A 101 10.04 -8.93 0.92
CA LEU A 101 9.93 -10.31 0.44
C LEU A 101 11.28 -11.03 0.51
N ALA A 102 12.36 -10.41 0.04
CA ALA A 102 13.70 -11.00 0.08
C ALA A 102 14.13 -11.33 1.52
N ARG A 103 13.91 -10.39 2.45
CA ARG A 103 14.27 -10.55 3.86
C ARG A 103 13.46 -11.65 4.55
N LEU A 104 12.17 -11.67 4.34
CA LEU A 104 11.28 -12.71 4.90
C LEU A 104 11.58 -14.08 4.30
N SER A 105 11.84 -14.15 2.99
CA SER A 105 12.20 -15.39 2.30
C SER A 105 13.53 -15.97 2.81
N GLN A 106 14.49 -15.12 3.10
CA GLN A 106 15.77 -15.54 3.67
C GLN A 106 15.60 -16.14 5.08
N ALA A 107 14.71 -15.54 5.90
CA ALA A 107 14.50 -15.97 7.27
C ALA A 107 13.59 -17.20 7.40
N ASN A 108 12.57 -17.33 6.54
CA ASN A 108 11.46 -18.26 6.75
C ASN A 108 11.19 -19.21 5.56
N GLY A 109 11.93 -19.06 4.45
CA GLY A 109 11.72 -19.84 3.24
C GLY A 109 10.83 -19.15 2.20
N LYS A 110 11.16 -19.30 0.92
CA LYS A 110 10.51 -18.62 -0.21
C LYS A 110 9.05 -19.05 -0.43
N GLN A 111 8.71 -20.28 -0.08
CA GLN A 111 7.41 -20.88 -0.32
C GLN A 111 6.24 -20.19 0.41
N LEU A 112 6.55 -19.39 1.44
CA LEU A 112 5.56 -18.66 2.23
C LEU A 112 5.12 -17.33 1.60
N TYR A 113 5.87 -16.84 0.60
CA TYR A 113 5.72 -15.45 0.16
C TYR A 113 5.52 -15.33 -1.34
N GLU A 114 4.52 -14.55 -1.74
CA GLU A 114 4.26 -14.18 -3.13
C GLU A 114 4.27 -12.64 -3.27
N ARG A 115 4.57 -12.14 -4.46
CA ARG A 115 4.55 -10.70 -4.74
C ARG A 115 4.02 -10.42 -6.14
N HIS A 116 3.03 -9.54 -6.23
CA HIS A 116 2.45 -9.05 -7.46
C HIS A 116 2.62 -7.54 -7.57
N VAL A 117 3.19 -7.09 -8.69
CA VAL A 117 3.29 -5.66 -9.03
C VAL A 117 2.29 -5.38 -10.14
N ILE A 118 1.26 -4.59 -9.84
CA ILE A 118 0.10 -4.39 -10.72
C ILE A 118 0.35 -3.19 -11.64
N PRO A 119 0.45 -3.40 -12.96
CA PRO A 119 0.67 -2.32 -13.92
C PRO A 119 -0.45 -1.28 -13.89
N GLY A 120 -0.10 0.01 -13.97
CA GLY A 120 -1.08 1.10 -14.05
C GLY A 120 -1.68 1.54 -12.73
N TYR A 121 -1.44 0.84 -11.63
CA TYR A 121 -2.00 1.13 -10.30
C TYR A 121 -1.03 1.93 -9.42
N GLY A 122 -1.57 2.80 -8.57
CA GLY A 122 -0.86 3.52 -7.52
C GLY A 122 -0.92 2.78 -6.18
N HIS A 123 -1.22 3.52 -5.10
CA HIS A 123 -1.25 2.94 -3.75
C HIS A 123 -2.65 2.44 -3.38
N ILE A 124 -3.62 3.34 -3.20
CA ILE A 124 -4.96 2.96 -2.72
C ILE A 124 -5.85 2.42 -3.84
N ASP A 125 -5.59 2.73 -5.08
CA ASP A 125 -6.35 2.24 -6.23
C ASP A 125 -6.17 0.74 -6.48
N CYS A 126 -5.17 0.09 -5.89
CA CYS A 126 -5.14 -1.37 -5.79
C CYS A 126 -6.37 -1.95 -5.04
N ILE A 127 -7.01 -1.15 -4.19
CA ILE A 127 -8.22 -1.55 -3.44
C ILE A 127 -9.46 -0.88 -4.03
N PHE A 128 -9.42 0.45 -4.22
CA PHE A 128 -10.59 1.26 -4.62
C PHE A 128 -10.62 1.62 -6.11
N GLY A 129 -9.68 1.12 -6.89
CA GLY A 129 -9.63 1.37 -8.33
C GLY A 129 -10.86 0.80 -9.05
N LYS A 130 -11.32 1.50 -10.10
CA LYS A 130 -12.52 1.13 -10.87
C LYS A 130 -12.47 -0.30 -11.45
N ASN A 131 -11.26 -0.81 -11.69
CA ASN A 131 -11.03 -2.16 -12.22
C ASN A 131 -10.38 -3.10 -11.18
N ALA A 132 -10.20 -2.68 -9.92
CA ALA A 132 -9.53 -3.49 -8.89
C ALA A 132 -10.20 -4.85 -8.67
N ALA A 133 -11.52 -4.92 -8.82
CA ALA A 133 -12.27 -6.18 -8.71
C ALA A 133 -11.87 -7.23 -9.77
N VAL A 134 -11.36 -6.78 -10.93
CA VAL A 134 -10.92 -7.66 -12.03
C VAL A 134 -9.41 -7.90 -11.97
N ASP A 135 -8.64 -6.85 -11.73
CA ASP A 135 -7.18 -6.89 -11.89
C ASP A 135 -6.45 -7.28 -10.60
N VAL A 136 -7.06 -7.04 -9.42
CA VAL A 136 -6.39 -7.18 -8.11
C VAL A 136 -7.08 -8.20 -7.21
N TYR A 137 -8.41 -8.15 -7.07
CA TYR A 137 -9.13 -9.01 -6.13
C TYR A 137 -8.97 -10.51 -6.39
N PRO A 138 -8.83 -11.00 -7.64
CA PRO A 138 -8.55 -12.42 -7.87
C PRO A 138 -7.27 -12.91 -7.20
N LEU A 139 -6.26 -12.05 -7.06
CA LEU A 139 -5.01 -12.38 -6.37
C LEU A 139 -5.22 -12.49 -4.85
N ILE A 140 -6.10 -11.66 -4.29
CA ILE A 140 -6.48 -11.71 -2.87
C ILE A 140 -7.25 -12.99 -2.60
N VAL A 141 -8.26 -13.30 -3.42
CA VAL A 141 -9.08 -14.51 -3.29
C VAL A 141 -8.21 -15.76 -3.41
N ALA A 142 -7.33 -15.82 -4.41
CA ALA A 142 -6.42 -16.94 -4.59
C ALA A 142 -5.51 -17.18 -3.37
N HIS A 143 -5.06 -16.09 -2.72
CA HIS A 143 -4.28 -16.21 -1.47
C HIS A 143 -5.15 -16.78 -0.33
N LEU A 144 -6.36 -16.25 -0.15
CA LEU A 144 -7.27 -16.70 0.90
C LEU A 144 -7.65 -18.18 0.72
N ASP A 145 -7.96 -18.60 -0.50
CA ASP A 145 -8.30 -20.00 -0.80
C ASP A 145 -7.14 -20.96 -0.50
N LYS A 146 -5.91 -20.58 -0.84
CA LYS A 146 -4.73 -21.37 -0.50
C LYS A 146 -4.54 -21.52 1.02
N THR A 147 -4.86 -20.48 1.79
CA THR A 147 -4.58 -20.45 3.22
C THR A 147 -5.74 -20.99 4.07
N ALA A 148 -6.96 -21.02 3.54
CA ALA A 148 -8.13 -21.60 4.21
C ALA A 148 -8.05 -23.14 4.36
N THR A 149 -7.13 -23.79 3.64
CA THR A 149 -7.00 -25.26 3.60
C THR A 149 -5.87 -25.76 4.56
N ILE A 150 -5.25 -24.84 5.32
CA ILE A 150 -4.23 -25.13 6.33
C ILE A 150 -4.86 -25.07 7.71
#